data_d21d9000ee79689f50839d1e78dbef60
#
_entry.id   d21d9000ee79689f50839d1e78dbef60
#
_cell.length_a   1.000
_cell.length_b   1.000
_cell.length_c   1.000
_cell.angle_alpha   90.00
_cell.angle_beta   90.00
_cell.angle_gamma   90.00
#
_symmetry.space_group_name_H-M   'P 1'
#
loop_
_entity.id
_entity.type
_entity.pdbx_description
1 polymer ?
#
loop_
_entity_poly.entity_id
_entity_poly.type
_entity_poly.pdbx_seq_one_letter_code
_entity_poly.pdbx_strand_id
1 'polypeptide(L)'
;MSEAIQHFFLELVGREWCVFFCSMIPIIELRGAIPLGAALGLPWWQNYIISVIGNFIPVPFILLFINAILRWMANSKVKFFNKVANWLFAKAEKNRERIEKYAFWGVTLFVAIPLPATGAWTGSLVAAVFNMKFWKSILSAFIGILIAGTIMTLISYGVVAIFG
;
A
#
# COMPACT_ATOMS: atom_id res chain seq x y z
N MET A 1 -6.82 15.87 -16.02
CA MET A 1 -5.62 15.50 -16.80
C MET A 1 -6.13 15.28 -18.22
N SER A 2 -5.63 15.99 -19.22
CA SER A 2 -6.27 15.99 -20.56
C SER A 2 -6.19 14.60 -21.18
N GLU A 3 -7.22 14.24 -21.95
CA GLU A 3 -7.30 12.99 -22.72
C GLU A 3 -6.06 12.76 -23.60
N ALA A 4 -5.42 13.83 -24.06
CA ALA A 4 -4.18 13.80 -24.83
C ALA A 4 -2.99 13.20 -24.04
N ILE A 5 -2.89 13.49 -22.74
CA ILE A 5 -1.83 12.95 -21.88
C ILE A 5 -2.08 11.46 -21.63
N GLN A 6 -3.35 11.07 -21.42
CA GLN A 6 -3.72 9.67 -21.27
C GLN A 6 -3.47 8.87 -22.55
N HIS A 7 -3.80 9.43 -23.71
CA HIS A 7 -3.56 8.80 -25.00
C HIS A 7 -2.06 8.63 -25.29
N PHE A 8 -1.26 9.67 -24.99
CA PHE A 8 0.18 9.63 -25.14
C PHE A 8 0.85 8.56 -24.26
N PHE A 9 0.43 8.44 -22.98
CA PHE A 9 0.93 7.40 -22.10
C PHE A 9 0.47 6.00 -22.52
N LEU A 10 -0.75 5.84 -23.02
CA LEU A 10 -1.29 4.57 -23.48
C LEU A 10 -0.59 4.07 -24.75
N GLU A 11 -0.24 4.98 -25.67
CA GLU A 11 0.51 4.63 -26.89
C GLU A 11 1.99 4.35 -26.63
N LEU A 12 2.61 5.09 -25.70
CA LEU A 12 4.05 5.01 -25.46
C LEU A 12 4.44 3.87 -24.51
N VAL A 13 3.61 3.56 -23.54
CA VAL A 13 3.96 2.68 -22.41
C VAL A 13 3.12 1.39 -22.39
N GLY A 14 2.00 1.34 -23.13
CA GLY A 14 1.05 0.23 -23.06
C GLY A 14 0.13 0.27 -21.82
N ARG A 15 -1.01 -0.41 -21.91
CA ARG A 15 -2.05 -0.41 -20.87
C ARG A 15 -1.55 -1.03 -19.56
N GLU A 16 -0.75 -2.07 -19.68
CA GLU A 16 -0.18 -2.83 -18.55
C GLU A 16 0.76 -1.97 -17.72
N TRP A 17 1.65 -1.23 -18.35
CA TRP A 17 2.57 -0.34 -17.65
C TRP A 17 1.87 0.84 -17.01
N CYS A 18 0.83 1.36 -17.65
CA CYS A 18 0.02 2.42 -17.05
C CYS A 18 -0.59 1.95 -15.72
N VAL A 19 -1.20 0.77 -15.70
CA VAL A 19 -1.77 0.16 -14.49
C VAL A 19 -0.68 -0.13 -13.46
N PHE A 20 0.46 -0.66 -13.89
CA PHE A 20 1.60 -0.95 -13.02
C PHE A 20 2.08 0.30 -12.26
N PHE A 21 2.39 1.39 -12.99
CA PHE A 21 2.86 2.63 -12.36
C PHE A 21 1.78 3.30 -11.52
N CYS A 22 0.51 3.28 -11.97
CA CYS A 22 -0.60 3.80 -11.18
C CYS A 22 -0.73 3.07 -9.83
N SER A 23 -0.52 1.75 -9.82
CA SER A 23 -0.60 0.96 -8.59
C SER A 23 0.52 1.26 -7.58
N MET A 24 1.65 1.82 -8.02
CA MET A 24 2.75 2.24 -7.16
C MET A 24 2.51 3.58 -6.47
N ILE A 25 1.65 4.43 -7.03
CA ILE A 25 1.39 5.80 -6.52
C ILE A 25 0.60 5.73 -5.21
N PRO A 26 1.06 6.43 -4.14
CA PRO A 26 0.47 6.30 -2.80
C PRO A 26 -1.01 6.70 -2.68
N ILE A 27 -1.51 7.54 -3.60
CA ILE A 27 -2.91 8.01 -3.58
C ILE A 27 -3.82 7.07 -4.39
N ILE A 28 -3.30 6.50 -5.46
CA ILE A 28 -4.06 5.66 -6.40
C ILE A 28 -4.05 4.22 -5.93
N GLU A 29 -2.85 3.66 -5.71
CA GLU A 29 -2.62 2.27 -5.33
C GLU A 29 -3.38 1.28 -6.24
N LEU A 30 -3.50 0.03 -5.82
CA LEU A 30 -4.30 -0.97 -6.55
C LEU A 30 -5.80 -0.62 -6.61
N ARG A 31 -6.28 0.23 -5.69
CA ARG A 31 -7.70 0.64 -5.63
C ARG A 31 -8.13 1.50 -6.81
N GLY A 32 -7.22 2.33 -7.31
CA GLY A 32 -7.45 3.08 -8.54
C GLY A 32 -6.92 2.36 -9.78
N ALA A 33 -5.83 1.59 -9.64
CA ALA A 33 -5.22 0.87 -10.75
C ALA A 33 -6.10 -0.25 -11.30
N ILE A 34 -6.79 -1.03 -10.43
CA ILE A 34 -7.68 -2.11 -10.88
C ILE A 34 -8.89 -1.59 -11.64
N PRO A 35 -9.67 -0.60 -11.16
CA PRO A 35 -10.73 0.02 -11.95
C PRO A 35 -10.23 0.62 -13.27
N LEU A 36 -9.06 1.28 -13.25
CA LEU A 36 -8.44 1.81 -14.46
C LEU A 36 -8.13 0.71 -15.48
N GLY A 37 -7.51 -0.38 -15.04
CA GLY A 37 -7.21 -1.52 -15.92
C GLY A 37 -8.46 -2.18 -16.49
N ALA A 38 -9.54 -2.27 -15.71
CA ALA A 38 -10.84 -2.75 -16.17
C ALA A 38 -11.42 -1.82 -17.25
N ALA A 39 -11.37 -0.50 -17.06
CA ALA A 39 -11.79 0.49 -18.05
C ALA A 39 -10.94 0.48 -19.32
N LEU A 40 -9.65 0.13 -19.22
CA LEU A 40 -8.76 -0.06 -20.37
C LEU A 40 -8.93 -1.40 -21.09
N GLY A 41 -9.84 -2.26 -20.62
CA GLY A 41 -10.14 -3.56 -21.23
C GLY A 41 -9.07 -4.62 -20.97
N LEU A 42 -8.29 -4.51 -19.89
CA LEU A 42 -7.36 -5.57 -19.51
C LEU A 42 -8.14 -6.78 -18.95
N PRO A 43 -7.69 -8.02 -19.22
CA PRO A 43 -8.25 -9.20 -18.58
C PRO A 43 -8.09 -9.11 -17.05
N TRP A 44 -9.10 -9.55 -16.29
CA TRP A 44 -9.15 -9.41 -14.83
C TRP A 44 -7.92 -10.01 -14.13
N TRP A 45 -7.44 -11.17 -14.56
CA TRP A 45 -6.30 -11.85 -13.96
C TRP A 45 -4.97 -11.11 -14.21
N GLN A 46 -4.79 -10.55 -15.42
CA GLN A 46 -3.60 -9.78 -15.77
C GLN A 46 -3.57 -8.46 -15.00
N ASN A 47 -4.70 -7.74 -14.97
CA ASN A 47 -4.85 -6.51 -14.20
C ASN A 47 -4.60 -6.73 -12.70
N TYR A 48 -5.15 -7.82 -12.13
CA TYR A 48 -4.92 -8.21 -10.74
C TYR A 48 -3.43 -8.41 -10.44
N ILE A 49 -2.74 -9.24 -11.22
CA ILE A 49 -1.32 -9.56 -11.00
C ILE A 49 -0.46 -8.30 -11.10
N ILE A 50 -0.65 -7.49 -12.15
CA ILE A 50 0.12 -6.26 -12.38
C ILE A 50 -0.10 -5.28 -11.24
N SER A 51 -1.34 -5.06 -10.82
CA SER A 51 -1.70 -4.14 -9.74
C SER A 51 -1.17 -4.59 -8.38
N VAL A 52 -1.24 -5.89 -8.08
CA VAL A 52 -0.69 -6.46 -6.84
C VAL A 52 0.83 -6.29 -6.78
N ILE A 53 1.53 -6.64 -7.85
CA ILE A 53 2.99 -6.51 -7.92
C ILE A 53 3.41 -5.04 -7.79
N GLY A 54 2.80 -4.14 -8.57
CA GLY A 54 3.11 -2.72 -8.54
C GLY A 54 2.84 -2.09 -7.16
N ASN A 55 1.74 -2.46 -6.51
CA ASN A 55 1.43 -1.96 -5.17
C ASN A 55 2.33 -2.55 -4.07
N PHE A 56 2.86 -3.75 -4.27
CA PHE A 56 3.74 -4.40 -3.31
C PHE A 56 5.20 -3.91 -3.38
N ILE A 57 5.71 -3.56 -4.55
CA ILE A 57 7.10 -3.14 -4.74
C ILE A 57 7.52 -2.00 -3.79
N PRO A 58 6.74 -0.92 -3.58
CA PRO A 58 7.12 0.15 -2.65
C PRO A 58 7.20 -0.29 -1.19
N VAL A 59 6.45 -1.32 -0.77
CA VAL A 59 6.30 -1.71 0.65
C VAL A 59 7.63 -1.98 1.36
N PRO A 60 8.54 -2.82 0.86
CA PRO A 60 9.84 -3.03 1.50
C PRO A 60 10.65 -1.75 1.64
N PHE A 61 10.64 -0.89 0.61
CA PHE A 61 11.37 0.38 0.62
C PHE A 61 10.80 1.35 1.65
N ILE A 62 9.47 1.45 1.73
CA ILE A 62 8.78 2.29 2.73
C ILE A 62 9.15 1.83 4.14
N LEU A 63 9.08 0.53 4.42
CA LEU A 63 9.41 -0.03 5.72
C LEU A 63 10.86 0.24 6.12
N LEU A 64 11.81 0.08 5.19
CA LEU A 64 13.22 0.36 5.43
C LEU A 64 13.46 1.86 5.64
N PHE A 65 12.87 2.70 4.79
CA PHE A 65 13.06 4.15 4.83
C PHE A 65 12.46 4.77 6.10
N ILE A 66 11.24 4.38 6.47
CA ILE A 66 10.59 4.88 7.70
C ILE A 66 11.32 4.43 8.94
N ASN A 67 11.79 3.18 9.01
CA ASN A 67 12.60 2.71 10.12
C ASN A 67 13.93 3.49 10.23
N ALA A 68 14.56 3.80 9.10
CA ALA A 68 15.77 4.63 9.07
C ALA A 68 15.49 6.05 9.56
N ILE A 69 14.38 6.67 9.09
CA ILE A 69 13.95 8.00 9.54
C ILE A 69 13.67 8.02 11.06
N LEU A 70 12.89 7.06 11.55
CA LEU A 70 12.55 7.00 12.97
C LEU A 70 13.79 6.85 13.87
N ARG A 71 14.75 6.02 13.44
CA ARG A 71 16.04 5.88 14.13
C ARG A 71 16.87 7.16 14.07
N TRP A 72 16.92 7.81 12.92
CA TRP A 72 17.59 9.09 12.75
C TRP A 72 16.96 10.17 13.65
N MET A 73 15.63 10.25 13.68
CA MET A 73 14.90 11.17 14.55
C MET A 73 15.19 10.91 16.04
N ALA A 74 15.25 9.64 16.46
CA ALA A 74 15.56 9.27 17.84
C ALA A 74 16.97 9.71 18.28
N ASN A 75 17.92 9.74 17.34
CA ASN A 75 19.30 10.16 17.57
C ASN A 75 19.55 11.64 17.21
N SER A 76 18.52 12.36 16.78
CA SER A 76 18.65 13.76 16.36
C SER A 76 18.93 14.69 17.54
N LYS A 77 19.78 15.70 17.29
CA LYS A 77 20.03 16.80 18.25
C LYS A 77 18.82 17.75 18.39
N VAL A 78 17.86 17.68 17.47
CA VAL A 78 16.63 18.48 17.52
C VAL A 78 15.68 17.86 18.55
N LYS A 79 15.48 18.55 19.66
CA LYS A 79 14.67 18.08 20.81
C LYS A 79 13.25 17.61 20.42
N PHE A 80 12.64 18.26 19.42
CA PHE A 80 11.30 17.91 18.95
C PHE A 80 11.30 16.52 18.29
N PHE A 81 12.19 16.27 17.32
CA PHE A 81 12.28 14.99 16.61
C PHE A 81 12.66 13.83 17.54
N ASN A 82 13.65 14.08 18.42
CA ASN A 82 14.05 13.11 19.43
C ASN A 82 12.89 12.77 20.37
N LYS A 83 12.15 13.76 20.86
CA LYS A 83 11.00 13.55 21.76
C LYS A 83 9.89 12.75 21.10
N VAL A 84 9.55 13.06 19.84
CA VAL A 84 8.51 12.36 19.09
C VAL A 84 8.89 10.92 18.82
N ALA A 85 10.10 10.67 18.31
CA ALA A 85 10.57 9.31 18.01
C ALA A 85 10.66 8.45 19.29
N ASN A 86 11.25 8.97 20.37
CA ASN A 86 11.36 8.24 21.63
C ASN A 86 9.99 8.00 22.28
N TRP A 87 9.04 8.92 22.16
CA TRP A 87 7.66 8.70 22.59
C TRP A 87 6.98 7.56 21.84
N LEU A 88 7.16 7.52 20.50
CA LEU A 88 6.64 6.43 19.65
C LEU A 88 7.24 5.07 20.05
N PHE A 89 8.56 5.01 20.22
CA PHE A 89 9.23 3.78 20.66
C PHE A 89 8.81 3.35 22.07
N ALA A 90 8.71 4.27 23.01
CA ALA A 90 8.25 3.97 24.37
C ALA A 90 6.80 3.47 24.39
N LYS A 91 5.93 4.06 23.56
CA LYS A 91 4.54 3.63 23.42
C LYS A 91 4.43 2.25 22.76
N ALA A 92 5.25 1.97 21.76
CA ALA A 92 5.35 0.67 21.13
C ALA A 92 5.85 -0.40 22.13
N GLU A 93 6.88 -0.10 22.90
CA GLU A 93 7.43 -1.00 23.91
C GLU A 93 6.43 -1.28 25.04
N LYS A 94 5.73 -0.27 25.53
CA LYS A 94 4.68 -0.42 26.56
C LYS A 94 3.53 -1.34 26.13
N ASN A 95 3.25 -1.38 24.82
CA ASN A 95 2.18 -2.20 24.24
C ASN A 95 2.70 -3.43 23.48
N ARG A 96 3.96 -3.80 23.69
CA ARG A 96 4.67 -4.82 22.91
C ARG A 96 3.92 -6.13 22.79
N GLU A 97 3.39 -6.67 23.89
CA GLU A 97 2.64 -7.93 23.88
C GLU A 97 1.38 -7.86 23.01
N ARG A 98 0.64 -6.74 23.10
CA ARG A 98 -0.54 -6.52 22.24
C ARG A 98 -0.16 -6.34 20.79
N ILE A 99 0.91 -5.59 20.52
CA ILE A 99 1.44 -5.37 19.18
C ILE A 99 1.91 -6.70 18.58
N GLU A 100 2.67 -7.50 19.30
CA GLU A 100 3.15 -8.79 18.82
C GLU A 100 2.00 -9.77 18.52
N LYS A 101 0.91 -9.70 19.26
CA LYS A 101 -0.25 -10.58 19.10
C LYS A 101 -1.22 -10.12 18.01
N TYR A 102 -1.51 -8.82 17.94
CA TYR A 102 -2.62 -8.31 17.12
C TYR A 102 -2.20 -7.42 15.95
N ALA A 103 -1.01 -6.84 15.96
CA ALA A 103 -0.61 -5.89 14.93
C ALA A 103 -0.53 -6.52 13.55
N PHE A 104 -0.13 -7.79 13.45
CA PHE A 104 -0.10 -8.51 12.18
C PHE A 104 -1.48 -8.49 11.50
N TRP A 105 -2.51 -8.96 12.18
CA TRP A 105 -3.86 -8.98 11.65
C TRP A 105 -4.47 -7.59 11.53
N GLY A 106 -4.14 -6.69 12.46
CA GLY A 106 -4.57 -5.30 12.41
C GLY A 106 -4.06 -4.58 11.15
N VAL A 107 -2.78 -4.72 10.82
CA VAL A 107 -2.21 -4.16 9.60
C VAL A 107 -2.77 -4.87 8.36
N THR A 108 -2.90 -6.20 8.40
CA THR A 108 -3.51 -6.95 7.31
C THR A 108 -4.91 -6.46 6.98
N LEU A 109 -5.78 -6.34 7.98
CA LEU A 109 -7.15 -5.84 7.81
C LEU A 109 -7.18 -4.38 7.36
N PHE A 110 -6.29 -3.55 7.92
CA PHE A 110 -6.18 -2.14 7.55
C PHE A 110 -5.80 -1.95 6.08
N VAL A 111 -4.91 -2.80 5.55
CA VAL A 111 -4.55 -2.82 4.14
C VAL A 111 -5.63 -3.47 3.28
N ALA A 112 -6.30 -4.51 3.78
CA ALA A 112 -7.30 -5.27 3.04
C ALA A 112 -8.59 -4.49 2.77
N ILE A 113 -9.02 -3.63 3.70
CA ILE A 113 -10.27 -2.87 3.57
C ILE A 113 -10.08 -1.73 2.55
N PRO A 114 -10.82 -1.70 1.44
CA PRO A 114 -10.62 -0.69 0.40
C PRO A 114 -11.29 0.65 0.74
N LEU A 115 -10.84 1.30 1.82
CA LEU A 115 -11.28 2.64 2.21
C LEU A 115 -10.27 3.71 1.80
N PRO A 116 -10.70 4.97 1.63
CA PRO A 116 -9.79 6.10 1.42
C PRO A 116 -8.79 6.21 2.57
N ALA A 117 -7.55 6.52 2.26
CA ALA A 117 -6.44 6.66 3.21
C ALA A 117 -6.03 5.38 3.98
N THR A 118 -6.62 4.23 3.70
CA THR A 118 -6.05 2.93 4.10
C THR A 118 -5.26 2.36 2.91
N GLY A 119 -4.34 1.44 3.09
CA GLY A 119 -3.62 0.83 1.98
C GLY A 119 -2.23 0.37 2.34
N ALA A 120 -1.49 -0.09 1.33
CA ALA A 120 -0.16 -0.63 1.50
C ALA A 120 0.84 0.42 2.03
N TRP A 121 0.76 1.65 1.53
CA TRP A 121 1.60 2.76 1.98
C TRP A 121 1.33 3.10 3.44
N THR A 122 0.08 3.39 3.77
CA THR A 122 -0.31 3.76 5.15
C THR A 122 -0.18 2.58 6.11
N GLY A 123 -0.51 1.37 5.68
CA GLY A 123 -0.31 0.16 6.47
C GLY A 123 1.15 -0.10 6.80
N SER A 124 2.06 0.15 5.86
CA SER A 124 3.51 0.07 6.09
C SER A 124 4.00 1.12 7.10
N LEU A 125 3.48 2.36 7.02
CA LEU A 125 3.76 3.40 8.02
C LEU A 125 3.28 2.97 9.40
N VAL A 126 2.07 2.46 9.52
CA VAL A 126 1.50 1.95 10.78
C VAL A 126 2.35 0.81 11.34
N ALA A 127 2.75 -0.16 10.51
CA ALA A 127 3.60 -1.26 10.92
C ALA A 127 4.97 -0.79 11.45
N ALA A 128 5.57 0.21 10.80
CA ALA A 128 6.83 0.81 11.23
C ALA A 128 6.70 1.57 12.55
N VAL A 129 5.65 2.37 12.73
CA VAL A 129 5.37 3.10 13.97
C VAL A 129 5.16 2.15 15.15
N PHE A 130 4.51 1.01 14.91
CA PHE A 130 4.36 -0.04 15.92
C PHE A 130 5.61 -0.90 16.12
N ASN A 131 6.71 -0.57 15.44
CA ASN A 131 7.97 -1.30 15.51
C ASN A 131 7.83 -2.80 15.26
N MET A 132 6.94 -3.17 14.33
CA MET A 132 6.77 -4.56 13.91
C MET A 132 8.03 -5.10 13.25
N LYS A 133 8.30 -6.40 13.42
CA LYS A 133 9.40 -7.06 12.73
C LYS A 133 9.22 -6.94 11.21
N PHE A 134 10.29 -6.57 10.50
CA PHE A 134 10.28 -6.30 9.06
C PHE A 134 9.55 -7.37 8.22
N TRP A 135 9.89 -8.64 8.42
CA TRP A 135 9.26 -9.75 7.70
C TRP A 135 7.78 -9.93 8.02
N LYS A 136 7.40 -9.69 9.29
CA LYS A 136 5.98 -9.72 9.68
C LYS A 136 5.21 -8.58 9.02
N SER A 137 5.80 -7.39 8.91
CA SER A 137 5.20 -6.24 8.26
C SER A 137 5.01 -6.47 6.76
N ILE A 138 6.03 -7.02 6.09
CA ILE A 138 5.94 -7.39 4.66
C ILE A 138 4.83 -8.40 4.43
N LEU A 139 4.81 -9.49 5.19
CA LEU A 139 3.82 -10.55 5.02
C LEU A 139 2.40 -10.05 5.31
N SER A 140 2.23 -9.26 6.37
CA SER A 140 0.96 -8.64 6.73
C SER A 140 0.44 -7.72 5.60
N ALA A 141 1.30 -6.83 5.08
CA ALA A 141 0.95 -5.95 3.97
C ALA A 141 0.64 -6.74 2.69
N PHE A 142 1.43 -7.76 2.38
CA PHE A 142 1.22 -8.60 1.21
C PHE A 142 -0.14 -9.32 1.22
N ILE A 143 -0.49 -9.95 2.34
CA ILE A 143 -1.80 -10.61 2.50
C ILE A 143 -2.93 -9.57 2.38
N GLY A 144 -2.77 -8.40 2.99
CA GLY A 144 -3.72 -7.30 2.88
C GLY A 144 -3.92 -6.83 1.43
N ILE A 145 -2.82 -6.69 0.67
CA ILE A 145 -2.84 -6.33 -0.75
C ILE A 145 -3.58 -7.38 -1.58
N LEU A 146 -3.35 -8.67 -1.34
CA LEU A 146 -4.05 -9.75 -2.04
C LEU A 146 -5.55 -9.69 -1.80
N ILE A 147 -5.97 -9.52 -0.54
CA ILE A 147 -7.40 -9.41 -0.19
C ILE A 147 -8.01 -8.16 -0.82
N ALA A 148 -7.36 -7.00 -0.68
CA ALA A 148 -7.84 -5.75 -1.29
C ALA A 148 -7.93 -5.86 -2.82
N GLY A 149 -6.94 -6.47 -3.46
CA GLY A 149 -6.93 -6.73 -4.90
C GLY A 149 -8.09 -7.61 -5.34
N THR A 150 -8.38 -8.67 -4.59
CA THR A 150 -9.51 -9.56 -4.87
C THR A 150 -10.84 -8.80 -4.76
N ILE A 151 -11.04 -8.03 -3.69
CA ILE A 151 -12.24 -7.22 -3.49
C ILE A 151 -12.41 -6.21 -4.64
N MET A 152 -11.34 -5.48 -4.98
CA MET A 152 -11.40 -4.47 -6.04
C MET A 152 -11.62 -5.09 -7.41
N THR A 153 -11.06 -6.27 -7.69
CA THR A 153 -11.30 -6.99 -8.94
C THR A 153 -12.75 -7.43 -9.05
N LEU A 154 -13.32 -8.00 -8.00
CA LEU A 154 -14.73 -8.41 -7.97
C LEU A 154 -15.66 -7.21 -8.20
N ILE A 155 -15.38 -6.07 -7.56
CA ILE A 155 -16.18 -4.86 -7.74
C ILE A 155 -16.04 -4.33 -9.16
N SER A 156 -14.81 -4.15 -9.66
CA SER A 156 -14.56 -3.49 -10.95
C SER A 156 -15.06 -4.30 -12.14
N TYR A 157 -14.80 -5.60 -12.16
CA TYR A 157 -15.24 -6.48 -13.24
C TYR A 157 -16.68 -6.94 -13.08
N GLY A 158 -17.20 -7.00 -11.83
CA GLY A 158 -18.62 -7.21 -11.59
C GLY A 158 -19.48 -6.06 -12.12
N VAL A 159 -19.04 -4.82 -11.92
CA VAL A 159 -19.71 -3.62 -12.47
C VAL A 159 -19.65 -3.63 -13.99
N VAL A 160 -18.49 -3.89 -14.58
CA VAL A 160 -18.35 -3.99 -16.06
C VAL A 160 -19.24 -5.07 -16.63
N ALA A 161 -19.38 -6.23 -15.97
CA ALA A 161 -20.24 -7.32 -16.43
C ALA A 161 -21.75 -7.00 -16.36
N ILE A 162 -22.15 -6.07 -15.47
CA ILE A 162 -23.58 -5.69 -15.29
C ILE A 162 -23.98 -4.54 -16.22
N PHE A 163 -23.08 -3.60 -16.48
CA PHE A 163 -23.37 -2.35 -17.19
C PHE A 163 -22.70 -2.23 -18.58
N GLY A 164 -21.81 -3.14 -18.96
CA GLY A 164 -21.12 -3.19 -20.25
C GLY A 164 -21.64 -4.32 -21.12
#